data_099fb40bb8543ce40dfd030035b81e61
#
_entry.id   099fb40bb8543ce40dfd030035b81e61
#
_cell.length_a   1.000
_cell.length_b   1.000
_cell.length_c   1.000
_cell.angle_alpha   90.00
_cell.angle_beta   90.00
_cell.angle_gamma   90.00
#
_symmetry.space_group_name_H-M   'P 1'
#
loop_
_entity.id
_entity.type
_entity.pdbx_description
1 polymer ?
#
loop_
_entity_poly.entity_id
_entity_poly.type
_entity_poly.pdbx_seq_one_letter_code
_entity_poly.pdbx_strand_id
1 'polypeptide(L)'
;SLLLRRPPGREAYPGDVFYLHSRLLERAAKKREDYLIVAKGAPADTMTSVDGNVYEGEAGPKAAKKALEALPNAADLEVRKHPHSGGSLTALPIIETQAGDVSAYIPTNVISITDGQIFLESDLFNAGIRPAINVGISVSRVGGNAQIKAMKKVAGRIKLELAQYREVQAFAQFASDLDKSTQQQLSRGQRLTELLKQNQYAPFQVEDQIISIYAATQGFLDDLPVDQVRAFEKGLLAHVHDKYPEVPVVIAQSKDFSDDTAATLKAAIVEFKASFVK
;
A
#
# COMPACT_ATOMS: atom_id res chain seq x y z
N SER A 1 11.63 -29.89 21.64
CA SER A 1 12.83 -29.37 22.33
C SER A 1 13.86 -30.45 22.58
N LEU A 2 13.46 -31.62 23.11
CA LEU A 2 14.39 -32.73 23.40
C LEU A 2 15.13 -33.24 22.17
N LEU A 3 14.42 -33.43 21.05
CA LEU A 3 15.02 -33.90 19.78
C LEU A 3 16.02 -32.87 19.20
N LEU A 4 15.76 -31.59 19.39
CA LEU A 4 16.62 -30.50 18.93
C LEU A 4 17.72 -30.14 19.94
N ARG A 5 17.75 -30.78 21.11
CA ARG A 5 18.64 -30.47 22.24
C ARG A 5 18.59 -29.00 22.67
N ARG A 6 17.39 -28.41 22.58
CA ARG A 6 17.15 -27.01 22.98
C ARG A 6 16.32 -26.97 24.26
N PRO A 7 16.76 -26.27 25.32
CA PRO A 7 16.00 -26.20 26.55
C PRO A 7 14.65 -25.50 26.38
N PRO A 8 13.63 -25.88 27.15
CA PRO A 8 12.38 -25.17 27.19
C PRO A 8 12.56 -23.79 27.87
N GLY A 9 11.79 -22.79 27.42
CA GLY A 9 11.63 -21.51 28.09
C GLY A 9 10.36 -21.48 28.94
N ARG A 10 10.10 -20.35 29.63
CA ARG A 10 8.91 -20.19 30.47
C ARG A 10 7.60 -20.30 29.66
N GLU A 11 7.59 -19.76 28.48
CA GLU A 11 6.37 -19.59 27.65
C GLU A 11 6.51 -20.23 26.25
N ALA A 12 7.62 -20.91 25.99
CA ALA A 12 7.90 -21.45 24.66
C ALA A 12 8.72 -22.73 24.66
N TYR A 13 8.43 -23.58 23.67
CA TYR A 13 9.14 -24.80 23.33
C TYR A 13 9.52 -24.80 21.84
N PRO A 14 10.77 -24.58 21.45
CA PRO A 14 11.97 -24.38 22.28
C PRO A 14 12.04 -22.99 22.91
N GLY A 15 12.83 -22.81 23.98
CA GLY A 15 12.96 -21.54 24.69
C GLY A 15 13.61 -20.41 23.89
N ASP A 16 14.33 -20.73 22.82
CA ASP A 16 14.96 -19.79 21.89
C ASP A 16 14.09 -19.44 20.67
N VAL A 17 12.76 -19.60 20.76
CA VAL A 17 11.83 -19.37 19.64
C VAL A 17 11.94 -17.95 19.07
N PHE A 18 12.19 -16.93 19.90
CA PHE A 18 12.41 -15.55 19.45
C PHE A 18 13.59 -15.49 18.46
N TYR A 19 14.71 -16.12 18.82
CA TYR A 19 15.90 -16.14 17.97
C TYR A 19 15.66 -16.92 16.66
N LEU A 20 14.86 -17.97 16.70
CA LEU A 20 14.48 -18.72 15.51
C LEU A 20 13.63 -17.87 14.55
N HIS A 21 12.62 -17.16 15.09
CA HIS A 21 11.78 -16.26 14.30
C HIS A 21 12.59 -15.10 13.73
N SER A 22 13.47 -14.47 14.53
CA SER A 22 14.35 -13.39 14.07
C SER A 22 15.19 -13.82 12.88
N ARG A 23 15.93 -14.92 13.01
CA ARG A 23 16.77 -15.43 11.91
C ARG A 23 16.00 -15.79 10.65
N LEU A 24 14.77 -16.31 10.80
CA LEU A 24 13.92 -16.62 9.67
C LEU A 24 13.46 -15.37 8.96
N LEU A 25 13.00 -14.38 9.71
CA LEU A 25 12.42 -13.14 9.17
C LEU A 25 13.49 -12.15 8.68
N GLU A 26 14.70 -12.15 9.27
CA GLU A 26 15.83 -11.35 8.79
C GLU A 26 16.30 -11.72 7.36
N ARG A 27 15.86 -12.86 6.84
CA ARG A 27 16.07 -13.20 5.42
C ARG A 27 15.23 -12.36 4.48
N ALA A 28 14.14 -11.78 4.97
CA ALA A 28 13.35 -10.81 4.23
C ALA A 28 14.13 -9.49 4.18
N ALA A 29 14.73 -9.22 3.03
CA ALA A 29 15.57 -8.06 2.83
C ALA A 29 15.53 -7.59 1.38
N LYS A 30 15.82 -6.33 1.16
CA LYS A 30 16.14 -5.77 -0.13
C LYS A 30 17.67 -5.69 -0.25
N LYS A 31 18.25 -6.42 -1.20
CA LYS A 31 19.68 -6.38 -1.46
C LYS A 31 20.06 -5.09 -2.18
N ARG A 32 21.27 -4.62 -1.92
CA ARG A 32 21.89 -3.49 -2.62
C ARG A 32 21.89 -3.73 -4.13
N GLU A 33 21.56 -2.71 -4.86
CA GLU A 33 21.64 -2.67 -6.31
C GLU A 33 22.95 -1.99 -6.73
N ASP A 34 23.66 -2.60 -7.67
CA ASP A 34 24.89 -2.08 -8.24
C ASP A 34 24.68 -1.85 -9.75
N TYR A 35 25.40 -0.91 -10.32
CA TYR A 35 25.22 -0.47 -11.69
C TYR A 35 26.56 -0.49 -12.45
N LEU A 36 26.45 -0.73 -13.75
CA LEU A 36 27.57 -0.79 -14.70
C LEU A 36 27.32 0.18 -15.85
N ILE A 37 28.38 0.66 -16.46
CA ILE A 37 28.32 1.33 -17.76
C ILE A 37 28.65 0.28 -18.83
N VAL A 38 27.71 0.00 -19.72
CA VAL A 38 27.87 -1.01 -20.77
C VAL A 38 27.57 -0.42 -22.14
N ALA A 39 28.03 -1.08 -23.19
CA ALA A 39 27.65 -0.70 -24.54
C ALA A 39 26.16 -0.92 -24.78
N LYS A 40 25.51 -0.02 -25.53
CA LYS A 40 24.11 -0.24 -25.96
C LYS A 40 23.99 -1.54 -26.76
N GLY A 41 23.04 -2.39 -26.37
CA GLY A 41 22.89 -3.71 -26.97
C GLY A 41 23.84 -4.80 -26.46
N ALA A 42 24.66 -4.52 -25.44
CA ALA A 42 25.49 -5.56 -24.80
C ALA A 42 24.60 -6.69 -24.23
N PRO A 43 25.09 -7.95 -24.18
CA PRO A 43 24.35 -9.06 -23.60
C PRO A 43 23.83 -8.74 -22.19
N ALA A 44 22.66 -9.30 -21.84
CA ALA A 44 22.00 -9.03 -20.56
C ALA A 44 22.83 -9.51 -19.34
N ASP A 45 23.67 -10.50 -19.53
CA ASP A 45 24.57 -11.11 -18.54
C ASP A 45 25.95 -10.43 -18.46
N THR A 46 26.16 -9.28 -19.12
CA THR A 46 27.41 -8.51 -19.02
C THR A 46 27.69 -8.14 -17.57
N MET A 47 28.86 -8.58 -17.06
CA MET A 47 29.27 -8.42 -15.66
C MET A 47 30.27 -7.30 -15.43
N THR A 48 30.85 -6.76 -16.50
CA THR A 48 31.92 -5.78 -16.40
C THR A 48 31.52 -4.45 -17.05
N SER A 49 31.87 -3.38 -16.37
CA SER A 49 31.71 -2.02 -16.89
C SER A 49 32.77 -1.69 -17.89
N VAL A 50 32.48 -0.86 -18.90
CA VAL A 50 33.43 -0.38 -19.90
C VAL A 50 34.57 0.42 -19.26
N ASP A 51 34.29 1.13 -18.18
CA ASP A 51 35.28 1.90 -17.41
C ASP A 51 35.92 1.11 -16.25
N GLY A 52 35.57 -0.18 -16.09
CA GLY A 52 36.08 -1.06 -15.06
C GLY A 52 35.52 -0.80 -13.65
N ASN A 53 34.58 0.15 -13.48
CA ASN A 53 34.01 0.50 -12.18
C ASN A 53 32.64 -0.12 -11.95
N VAL A 54 32.32 -0.41 -10.67
CA VAL A 54 30.99 -0.79 -10.21
C VAL A 54 30.44 0.36 -9.37
N TYR A 55 29.24 0.81 -9.69
CA TYR A 55 28.58 1.93 -9.02
C TYR A 55 27.53 1.40 -8.05
N GLU A 56 27.83 1.50 -6.77
CA GLU A 56 27.11 0.79 -5.72
C GLU A 56 25.95 1.59 -5.10
N GLY A 57 24.86 0.89 -4.79
CA GLY A 57 23.76 1.35 -3.96
C GLY A 57 22.92 2.48 -4.54
N GLU A 58 22.25 3.24 -3.66
CA GLU A 58 21.31 4.30 -4.06
C GLU A 58 21.94 5.45 -4.85
N ALA A 59 23.18 5.77 -4.57
CA ALA A 59 23.95 6.78 -5.31
C ALA A 59 24.46 6.25 -6.66
N GLY A 60 24.49 4.93 -6.84
CA GLY A 60 25.04 4.24 -8.00
C GLY A 60 24.54 4.76 -9.35
N PRO A 61 23.21 4.86 -9.58
CA PRO A 61 22.70 5.33 -10.88
C PRO A 61 23.15 6.74 -11.24
N LYS A 62 23.18 7.64 -10.24
CA LYS A 62 23.63 9.03 -10.46
C LYS A 62 25.13 9.11 -10.72
N ALA A 63 25.91 8.36 -9.96
CA ALA A 63 27.36 8.29 -10.12
C ALA A 63 27.75 7.66 -11.47
N ALA A 64 27.10 6.55 -11.85
CA ALA A 64 27.29 5.91 -13.13
C ALA A 64 26.93 6.84 -14.30
N LYS A 65 25.81 7.58 -14.19
CA LYS A 65 25.41 8.53 -15.24
C LYS A 65 26.40 9.66 -15.40
N LYS A 66 26.91 10.21 -14.30
CA LYS A 66 27.94 11.26 -14.33
C LYS A 66 29.25 10.76 -14.94
N ALA A 67 29.65 9.53 -14.61
CA ALA A 67 30.83 8.91 -15.18
C ALA A 67 30.65 8.61 -16.68
N LEU A 68 29.47 8.12 -17.08
CA LEU A 68 29.14 7.89 -18.48
C LEU A 68 29.24 9.16 -19.30
N GLU A 69 28.75 10.30 -18.80
CA GLU A 69 28.80 11.60 -19.47
C GLU A 69 30.25 12.08 -19.69
N ALA A 70 31.21 11.62 -18.88
CA ALA A 70 32.63 11.95 -19.01
C ALA A 70 33.39 11.05 -20.00
N LEU A 71 32.80 9.98 -20.51
CA LEU A 71 33.42 9.07 -21.44
C LEU A 71 33.32 9.58 -22.89
N PRO A 72 34.36 9.40 -23.72
CA PRO A 72 34.40 9.93 -25.09
C PRO A 72 33.32 9.33 -26.01
N ASN A 73 32.83 8.15 -25.73
CA ASN A 73 31.82 7.43 -26.49
C ASN A 73 30.46 7.30 -25.75
N ALA A 74 30.12 8.29 -24.93
CA ALA A 74 28.90 8.30 -24.11
C ALA A 74 27.60 8.00 -24.90
N ALA A 75 27.54 8.40 -26.17
CA ALA A 75 26.36 8.17 -27.03
C ALA A 75 26.07 6.68 -27.29
N ASP A 76 27.12 5.82 -27.26
CA ASP A 76 27.00 4.38 -27.52
C ASP A 76 26.92 3.55 -26.24
N LEU A 77 26.88 4.21 -25.08
CA LEU A 77 26.87 3.59 -23.77
C LEU A 77 25.54 3.81 -23.05
N GLU A 78 25.25 2.95 -22.10
CA GLU A 78 24.12 3.07 -21.19
C GLU A 78 24.49 2.63 -19.77
N VAL A 79 23.77 3.18 -18.77
CA VAL A 79 23.84 2.70 -17.40
C VAL A 79 22.87 1.54 -17.26
N ARG A 80 23.37 0.39 -16.82
CA ARG A 80 22.59 -0.83 -16.62
C ARG A 80 22.82 -1.36 -15.21
N LYS A 81 21.77 -1.93 -14.64
CA LYS A 81 21.88 -2.64 -13.36
C LYS A 81 22.75 -3.89 -13.54
N HIS A 82 23.65 -4.14 -12.58
CA HIS A 82 24.47 -5.34 -12.56
C HIS A 82 23.60 -6.59 -12.44
N PRO A 83 23.74 -7.60 -13.32
CA PRO A 83 22.84 -8.76 -13.38
C PRO A 83 22.69 -9.53 -12.07
N HIS A 84 23.79 -9.63 -11.30
CA HIS A 84 23.82 -10.38 -10.03
C HIS A 84 23.67 -9.48 -8.79
N SER A 85 23.20 -8.26 -8.95
CA SER A 85 22.95 -7.34 -7.83
C SER A 85 21.46 -7.10 -7.61
N GLY A 86 21.12 -6.65 -6.40
CA GLY A 86 19.76 -6.36 -6.03
C GLY A 86 18.91 -7.60 -5.75
N GLY A 87 17.62 -7.45 -5.88
CA GLY A 87 16.62 -8.43 -5.50
C GLY A 87 16.00 -8.12 -4.15
N SER A 88 14.82 -8.66 -3.90
CA SER A 88 14.11 -8.49 -2.64
C SER A 88 13.34 -9.75 -2.27
N LEU A 89 13.22 -9.99 -0.97
CA LEU A 89 12.36 -11.01 -0.40
C LEU A 89 11.48 -10.33 0.64
N THR A 90 10.17 -10.44 0.47
CA THR A 90 9.18 -9.97 1.45
C THR A 90 8.60 -11.17 2.19
N ALA A 91 8.61 -11.15 3.52
CA ALA A 91 7.96 -12.14 4.35
C ALA A 91 6.64 -11.58 4.91
N LEU A 92 5.58 -12.36 4.83
CA LEU A 92 4.27 -12.08 5.42
C LEU A 92 3.94 -13.20 6.43
N PRO A 93 4.47 -13.15 7.65
CA PRO A 93 4.17 -14.14 8.67
C PRO A 93 2.72 -13.98 9.13
N ILE A 94 1.98 -15.09 9.16
CA ILE A 94 0.61 -15.13 9.67
C ILE A 94 0.66 -15.70 11.08
N ILE A 95 0.16 -14.93 12.04
CA ILE A 95 0.11 -15.32 13.45
C ILE A 95 -1.36 -15.40 13.88
N GLU A 96 -1.75 -16.56 14.36
CA GLU A 96 -3.05 -16.75 14.98
C GLU A 96 -2.99 -16.30 16.45
N THR A 97 -3.95 -15.48 16.85
CA THR A 97 -4.15 -15.08 18.24
C THR A 97 -5.30 -15.85 18.85
N GLN A 98 -5.18 -16.25 20.11
CA GLN A 98 -6.30 -16.83 20.87
C GLN A 98 -7.12 -15.70 21.48
N ALA A 99 -8.41 -15.69 21.19
CA ALA A 99 -9.36 -14.65 21.68
C ALA A 99 -8.91 -13.19 21.40
N GLY A 100 -8.12 -12.96 20.34
CA GLY A 100 -7.60 -11.64 20.01
C GLY A 100 -6.46 -11.15 20.90
N ASP A 101 -5.88 -12.00 21.75
CA ASP A 101 -4.76 -11.61 22.63
C ASP A 101 -3.47 -11.42 21.84
N VAL A 102 -3.14 -10.16 21.58
CA VAL A 102 -1.89 -9.74 20.92
C VAL A 102 -0.75 -9.55 21.89
N SER A 103 -1.03 -9.57 23.20
CA SER A 103 -0.01 -9.46 24.26
C SER A 103 0.70 -10.77 24.54
N ALA A 104 0.23 -11.87 23.98
CA ALA A 104 0.85 -13.18 24.09
C ALA A 104 2.28 -13.18 23.54
N TYR A 105 3.09 -14.15 23.98
CA TYR A 105 4.53 -14.21 23.71
C TYR A 105 4.88 -14.23 22.22
N ILE A 106 4.22 -15.07 21.41
CA ILE A 106 4.53 -15.18 19.97
C ILE A 106 4.09 -13.92 19.18
N PRO A 107 2.87 -13.39 19.33
CA PRO A 107 2.47 -12.14 18.68
C PRO A 107 3.41 -10.98 18.99
N THR A 108 3.76 -10.76 20.26
CA THR A 108 4.65 -9.65 20.67
C THR A 108 6.04 -9.79 20.07
N ASN A 109 6.60 -11.00 20.03
CA ASN A 109 7.89 -11.26 19.41
C ASN A 109 7.86 -10.95 17.91
N VAL A 110 6.86 -11.41 17.17
CA VAL A 110 6.77 -11.21 15.73
C VAL A 110 6.54 -9.72 15.41
N ILE A 111 5.71 -9.01 16.16
CA ILE A 111 5.52 -7.56 16.02
C ILE A 111 6.84 -6.81 16.22
N SER A 112 7.69 -7.25 17.17
CA SER A 112 8.97 -6.58 17.42
C SER A 112 10.01 -6.80 16.34
N ILE A 113 9.95 -7.93 15.63
CA ILE A 113 10.88 -8.31 14.56
C ILE A 113 10.47 -7.68 13.22
N THR A 114 9.16 -7.61 12.93
CA THR A 114 8.62 -7.16 11.65
C THR A 114 8.49 -5.64 11.57
N ASP A 115 8.32 -5.11 10.35
CA ASP A 115 8.16 -3.68 10.09
C ASP A 115 6.70 -3.19 10.18
N GLY A 116 5.88 -3.91 10.87
CA GLY A 116 4.48 -3.56 11.11
C GLY A 116 3.58 -4.78 11.17
N GLN A 117 2.29 -4.53 11.37
CA GLN A 117 1.27 -5.57 11.43
C GLN A 117 -0.02 -5.12 10.76
N ILE A 118 -0.70 -6.06 10.13
CA ILE A 118 -2.08 -5.93 9.66
C ILE A 118 -2.96 -6.73 10.62
N PHE A 119 -3.86 -6.06 11.31
CA PHE A 119 -4.70 -6.64 12.35
C PHE A 119 -6.06 -7.02 11.77
N LEU A 120 -6.42 -8.29 11.89
CA LEU A 120 -7.72 -8.81 11.47
C LEU A 120 -8.57 -9.13 12.69
N GLU A 121 -9.83 -8.67 12.69
CA GLU A 121 -10.77 -8.86 13.79
C GLU A 121 -12.00 -9.65 13.35
N SER A 122 -12.37 -10.63 14.14
CA SER A 122 -13.57 -11.45 13.90
C SER A 122 -14.85 -10.62 13.93
N ASP A 123 -14.93 -9.62 14.80
CA ASP A 123 -16.11 -8.75 14.92
C ASP A 123 -16.33 -7.91 13.65
N LEU A 124 -15.27 -7.38 13.05
CA LEU A 124 -15.35 -6.69 11.77
C LEU A 124 -15.80 -7.64 10.65
N PHE A 125 -15.27 -8.87 10.64
CA PHE A 125 -15.68 -9.89 9.67
C PHE A 125 -17.16 -10.23 9.78
N ASN A 126 -17.66 -10.44 10.99
CA ASN A 126 -19.06 -10.75 11.28
C ASN A 126 -19.96 -9.56 10.98
N ALA A 127 -19.48 -8.32 11.17
CA ALA A 127 -20.17 -7.09 10.76
C ALA A 127 -20.18 -6.85 9.24
N GLY A 128 -19.62 -7.77 8.44
CA GLY A 128 -19.58 -7.66 6.98
C GLY A 128 -18.52 -6.70 6.43
N ILE A 129 -17.57 -6.26 7.26
CA ILE A 129 -16.41 -5.47 6.84
C ILE A 129 -15.33 -6.46 6.36
N ARG A 130 -15.13 -6.54 5.05
CA ARG A 130 -14.21 -7.48 4.43
C ARG A 130 -13.36 -6.76 3.38
N PRO A 131 -12.01 -6.78 3.50
CA PRO A 131 -11.23 -7.48 4.54
C PRO A 131 -11.45 -6.89 5.94
N ALA A 132 -11.41 -7.75 6.96
CA ALA A 132 -11.70 -7.41 8.35
C ALA A 132 -10.51 -6.71 9.04
N ILE A 133 -9.95 -5.71 8.39
CA ILE A 133 -8.74 -5.01 8.84
C ILE A 133 -9.11 -3.89 9.82
N ASN A 134 -8.57 -3.97 11.04
CA ASN A 134 -8.63 -2.84 11.96
C ASN A 134 -7.53 -1.83 11.62
N VAL A 135 -7.92 -0.75 10.93
CA VAL A 135 -7.01 0.32 10.50
C VAL A 135 -6.40 1.10 11.68
N GLY A 136 -7.09 1.14 12.82
CA GLY A 136 -6.65 1.88 14.01
C GLY A 136 -5.37 1.31 14.63
N ILE A 137 -5.36 -0.02 14.81
CA ILE A 137 -4.25 -0.75 15.44
C ILE A 137 -3.26 -1.39 14.46
N SER A 138 -3.58 -1.36 13.16
CA SER A 138 -2.63 -1.75 12.12
C SER A 138 -1.58 -0.67 11.94
N VAL A 139 -0.32 -1.08 11.88
CA VAL A 139 0.84 -0.18 11.81
C VAL A 139 1.78 -0.63 10.71
N SER A 140 2.33 0.32 9.96
CA SER A 140 3.46 0.13 9.06
C SER A 140 4.60 1.07 9.44
N ARG A 141 5.79 0.54 9.72
CA ARG A 141 7.00 1.36 9.99
C ARG A 141 7.51 2.04 8.72
N VAL A 142 7.29 1.43 7.56
CA VAL A 142 7.63 2.02 6.26
C VAL A 142 6.63 3.12 5.89
N GLY A 143 5.36 2.90 6.20
CA GLY A 143 4.27 3.86 6.04
C GLY A 143 4.17 4.41 4.62
N GLY A 144 4.01 5.73 4.53
CA GLY A 144 3.88 6.43 3.25
C GLY A 144 5.08 6.30 2.31
N ASN A 145 6.25 5.86 2.79
CA ASN A 145 7.42 5.70 1.92
C ASN A 145 7.26 4.51 0.95
N ALA A 146 6.40 3.55 1.26
CA ALA A 146 6.05 2.45 0.36
C ALA A 146 5.04 2.85 -0.73
N GLN A 147 4.36 3.99 -0.58
CA GLN A 147 3.33 4.45 -1.51
C GLN A 147 3.93 5.27 -2.64
N ILE A 148 3.36 5.13 -3.84
CA ILE A 148 3.63 6.06 -4.93
C ILE A 148 3.07 7.46 -4.58
N LYS A 149 3.60 8.51 -5.23
CA LYS A 149 3.19 9.90 -4.93
C LYS A 149 1.70 10.12 -5.10
N ALA A 150 1.09 9.55 -6.13
CA ALA A 150 -0.33 9.63 -6.39
C ALA A 150 -1.17 9.11 -5.20
N MET A 151 -0.83 7.93 -4.68
CA MET A 151 -1.52 7.35 -3.51
C MET A 151 -1.34 8.22 -2.26
N LYS A 152 -0.14 8.74 -2.00
CA LYS A 152 0.10 9.66 -0.87
C LYS A 152 -0.80 10.89 -0.91
N LYS A 153 -0.99 11.48 -2.11
CA LYS A 153 -1.82 12.69 -2.30
C LYS A 153 -3.29 12.42 -1.97
N VAL A 154 -3.83 11.28 -2.43
CA VAL A 154 -5.27 10.98 -2.28
C VAL A 154 -5.62 10.28 -0.97
N ALA A 155 -4.78 9.36 -0.48
CA ALA A 155 -5.09 8.52 0.68
C ALA A 155 -4.63 9.09 2.02
N GLY A 156 -3.87 10.20 2.03
CA GLY A 156 -3.20 10.70 3.22
C GLY A 156 -4.13 11.03 4.41
N ARG A 157 -5.39 11.33 4.16
CA ARG A 157 -6.38 11.70 5.20
C ARG A 157 -7.30 10.55 5.61
N ILE A 158 -7.36 9.45 4.86
CA ILE A 158 -8.34 8.37 5.09
C ILE A 158 -8.25 7.81 6.51
N LYS A 159 -7.04 7.56 6.99
CA LYS A 159 -6.85 7.00 8.34
C LYS A 159 -7.42 7.92 9.42
N LEU A 160 -7.23 9.22 9.29
CA LEU A 160 -7.77 10.23 10.21
C LEU A 160 -9.31 10.29 10.12
N GLU A 161 -9.85 10.32 8.90
CA GLU A 161 -11.30 10.36 8.67
C GLU A 161 -12.01 9.11 9.24
N LEU A 162 -11.42 7.92 9.06
CA LEU A 162 -11.94 6.69 9.63
C LEU A 162 -11.82 6.65 11.17
N ALA A 163 -10.76 7.22 11.75
CA ALA A 163 -10.62 7.33 13.20
C ALA A 163 -11.69 8.26 13.78
N GLN A 164 -11.86 9.45 13.20
CA GLN A 164 -12.92 10.40 13.58
C GLN A 164 -14.33 9.79 13.44
N TYR A 165 -14.56 9.07 12.33
CA TYR A 165 -15.85 8.37 12.14
C TYR A 165 -16.12 7.38 13.26
N ARG A 166 -15.16 6.58 13.70
CA ARG A 166 -15.34 5.60 14.79
C ARG A 166 -15.64 6.27 16.13
N GLU A 167 -14.94 7.37 16.44
CA GLU A 167 -15.20 8.16 17.64
C GLU A 167 -16.63 8.71 17.63
N VAL A 168 -17.00 9.37 16.55
CA VAL A 168 -18.35 9.94 16.41
C VAL A 168 -19.42 8.86 16.39
N GLN A 169 -19.19 7.71 15.76
CA GLN A 169 -20.12 6.57 15.75
C GLN A 169 -20.41 6.05 17.16
N ALA A 170 -19.38 5.98 18.02
CA ALA A 170 -19.57 5.56 19.41
C ALA A 170 -20.43 6.57 20.19
N PHE A 171 -20.23 7.88 19.98
CA PHE A 171 -21.06 8.92 20.61
C PHE A 171 -22.48 8.99 20.05
N ALA A 172 -22.65 8.77 18.75
CA ALA A 172 -23.95 8.85 18.08
C ALA A 172 -24.98 7.84 18.60
N GLN A 173 -24.53 6.74 19.22
CA GLN A 173 -25.43 5.77 19.86
C GLN A 173 -26.12 6.33 21.11
N PHE A 174 -25.58 7.37 21.72
CA PHE A 174 -26.09 7.95 22.97
C PHE A 174 -26.65 9.37 22.80
N ALA A 175 -26.44 10.02 21.66
CA ALA A 175 -26.86 11.39 21.41
C ALA A 175 -28.20 11.44 20.66
N SER A 176 -29.17 12.16 21.20
CA SER A 176 -30.48 12.37 20.55
C SER A 176 -30.46 13.36 19.41
N ASP A 177 -29.55 14.37 19.48
CA ASP A 177 -29.38 15.41 18.48
C ASP A 177 -27.91 15.57 18.12
N LEU A 178 -27.58 15.35 16.85
CA LEU A 178 -26.25 15.56 16.30
C LEU A 178 -26.24 16.84 15.47
N ASP A 179 -25.19 17.64 15.61
CA ASP A 179 -24.97 18.79 14.76
C ASP A 179 -24.70 18.38 13.30
N LYS A 180 -24.87 19.32 12.36
CA LYS A 180 -24.70 19.06 10.92
C LYS A 180 -23.28 18.59 10.56
N SER A 181 -22.26 19.07 11.26
CA SER A 181 -20.87 18.69 11.02
C SER A 181 -20.66 17.22 11.39
N THR A 182 -21.14 16.83 12.55
CA THR A 182 -21.10 15.46 13.06
C THR A 182 -21.86 14.48 12.16
N GLN A 183 -23.06 14.90 11.68
CA GLN A 183 -23.83 14.11 10.72
C GLN A 183 -23.08 13.90 9.39
N GLN A 184 -22.40 14.92 8.88
CA GLN A 184 -21.57 14.81 7.67
C GLN A 184 -20.39 13.87 7.88
N GLN A 185 -19.70 13.92 9.02
CA GLN A 185 -18.60 13.01 9.34
C GLN A 185 -19.08 11.55 9.40
N LEU A 186 -20.25 11.30 10.03
CA LEU A 186 -20.84 9.98 10.07
C LEU A 186 -21.20 9.48 8.66
N SER A 187 -21.87 10.32 7.89
CA SER A 187 -22.28 10.02 6.53
C SER A 187 -21.09 9.67 5.63
N ARG A 188 -20.04 10.46 5.68
CA ARG A 188 -18.81 10.24 4.91
C ARG A 188 -18.07 8.99 5.38
N GLY A 189 -17.92 8.79 6.69
CA GLY A 189 -17.25 7.60 7.24
C GLY A 189 -17.95 6.29 6.91
N GLN A 190 -19.29 6.27 6.87
CA GLN A 190 -20.05 5.11 6.42
C GLN A 190 -19.73 4.75 4.96
N ARG A 191 -19.71 5.74 4.07
CA ARG A 191 -19.42 5.54 2.65
C ARG A 191 -17.97 5.15 2.40
N LEU A 192 -17.02 5.76 3.11
CA LEU A 192 -15.62 5.33 3.09
C LEU A 192 -15.46 3.87 3.54
N THR A 193 -16.15 3.49 4.62
CA THR A 193 -16.11 2.10 5.09
C THR A 193 -16.69 1.13 4.06
N GLU A 194 -17.78 1.51 3.38
CA GLU A 194 -18.40 0.68 2.35
C GLU A 194 -17.52 0.58 1.10
N LEU A 195 -16.89 1.70 0.67
CA LEU A 195 -15.97 1.74 -0.46
C LEU A 195 -14.75 0.85 -0.25
N LEU A 196 -14.23 0.81 0.98
CA LEU A 196 -13.03 0.01 1.30
C LEU A 196 -13.29 -1.49 1.42
N LYS A 197 -14.55 -1.94 1.34
CA LYS A 197 -14.87 -3.36 1.24
C LYS A 197 -14.45 -3.92 -0.11
N GLN A 198 -13.83 -5.08 -0.09
CA GLN A 198 -13.29 -5.74 -1.29
C GLN A 198 -13.70 -7.22 -1.32
N ASN A 199 -14.03 -7.71 -2.49
CA ASN A 199 -14.32 -9.12 -2.66
C ASN A 199 -13.04 -9.95 -2.57
N GLN A 200 -13.18 -11.20 -2.11
CA GLN A 200 -12.07 -12.14 -2.09
C GLN A 200 -11.56 -12.40 -3.52
N TYR A 201 -10.24 -12.45 -3.68
CA TYR A 201 -9.57 -12.67 -4.98
C TYR A 201 -9.87 -11.64 -6.07
N ALA A 202 -10.28 -10.43 -5.68
CA ALA A 202 -10.56 -9.33 -6.59
C ALA A 202 -9.66 -8.12 -6.28
N PRO A 203 -8.34 -8.19 -6.55
CA PRO A 203 -7.43 -7.09 -6.30
C PRO A 203 -7.71 -5.93 -7.28
N PHE A 204 -7.60 -4.69 -6.79
CA PHE A 204 -7.63 -3.50 -7.62
C PHE A 204 -6.21 -3.10 -8.03
N GLN A 205 -6.07 -2.61 -9.26
CA GLN A 205 -4.86 -1.92 -9.68
C GLN A 205 -4.69 -0.62 -8.89
N VAL A 206 -3.46 -0.13 -8.74
CA VAL A 206 -3.20 1.04 -7.90
C VAL A 206 -3.86 2.31 -8.45
N GLU A 207 -3.94 2.46 -9.75
CA GLU A 207 -4.66 3.56 -10.42
C GLU A 207 -6.15 3.54 -10.14
N ASP A 208 -6.78 2.36 -10.13
CA ASP A 208 -8.21 2.20 -9.79
C ASP A 208 -8.48 2.52 -8.32
N GLN A 209 -7.57 2.09 -7.42
CA GLN A 209 -7.64 2.48 -6.01
C GLN A 209 -7.58 4.00 -5.84
N ILE A 210 -6.70 4.68 -6.58
CA ILE A 210 -6.56 6.14 -6.52
C ILE A 210 -7.83 6.83 -7.01
N ILE A 211 -8.43 6.36 -8.10
CA ILE A 211 -9.68 6.90 -8.65
C ILE A 211 -10.81 6.75 -7.63
N SER A 212 -11.00 5.56 -7.07
CA SER A 212 -12.03 5.27 -6.07
C SER A 212 -11.87 6.11 -4.81
N ILE A 213 -10.65 6.16 -4.26
CA ILE A 213 -10.31 6.92 -3.06
C ILE A 213 -10.48 8.43 -3.30
N TYR A 214 -10.05 8.94 -4.45
CA TYR A 214 -10.25 10.34 -4.81
C TYR A 214 -11.73 10.71 -4.83
N ALA A 215 -12.58 9.90 -5.46
CA ALA A 215 -14.02 10.13 -5.49
C ALA A 215 -14.62 10.25 -4.08
N ALA A 216 -14.20 9.39 -3.15
CA ALA A 216 -14.69 9.40 -1.78
C ALA A 216 -14.16 10.58 -0.96
N THR A 217 -12.84 10.84 -1.01
CA THR A 217 -12.22 11.91 -0.21
C THR A 217 -12.61 13.31 -0.68
N GLN A 218 -12.98 13.48 -1.96
CA GLN A 218 -13.51 14.74 -2.49
C GLN A 218 -15.01 14.93 -2.26
N GLY A 219 -15.68 13.97 -1.58
CA GLY A 219 -17.10 14.09 -1.20
C GLY A 219 -18.10 13.75 -2.32
N PHE A 220 -17.67 13.16 -3.44
CA PHE A 220 -18.58 12.78 -4.51
C PHE A 220 -19.57 11.68 -4.14
N LEU A 221 -19.30 10.97 -3.05
CA LEU A 221 -20.17 9.90 -2.52
C LEU A 221 -21.13 10.40 -1.44
N ASP A 222 -21.01 11.61 -0.92
CA ASP A 222 -21.68 12.07 0.31
C ASP A 222 -23.22 12.06 0.23
N ASP A 223 -23.80 12.18 -0.95
CA ASP A 223 -25.24 12.17 -1.22
C ASP A 223 -25.77 10.81 -1.73
N LEU A 224 -24.88 9.83 -1.98
CA LEU A 224 -25.33 8.51 -2.42
C LEU A 224 -25.84 7.67 -1.23
N PRO A 225 -26.85 6.82 -1.41
CA PRO A 225 -27.17 5.76 -0.47
C PRO A 225 -25.98 4.82 -0.26
N VAL A 226 -25.78 4.35 0.99
CA VAL A 226 -24.60 3.51 1.34
C VAL A 226 -24.58 2.20 0.53
N ASP A 227 -25.71 1.61 0.29
CA ASP A 227 -25.88 0.37 -0.49
C ASP A 227 -25.55 0.54 -1.99
N GLN A 228 -25.55 1.77 -2.50
CA GLN A 228 -25.21 2.09 -3.88
C GLN A 228 -23.73 2.41 -4.08
N VAL A 229 -22.94 2.62 -3.03
CA VAL A 229 -21.54 3.03 -3.11
C VAL A 229 -20.71 2.06 -3.96
N ARG A 230 -20.86 0.76 -3.76
CA ARG A 230 -20.11 -0.25 -4.51
C ARG A 230 -20.55 -0.36 -5.98
N ALA A 231 -21.83 -0.17 -6.25
CA ALA A 231 -22.35 -0.13 -7.63
C ALA A 231 -21.82 1.12 -8.36
N PHE A 232 -21.80 2.26 -7.66
CA PHE A 232 -21.22 3.51 -8.16
C PHE A 232 -19.73 3.35 -8.44
N GLU A 233 -18.93 2.80 -7.53
CA GLU A 233 -17.50 2.55 -7.72
C GLU A 233 -17.23 1.72 -8.98
N LYS A 234 -17.93 0.58 -9.11
CA LYS A 234 -17.78 -0.30 -10.28
C LYS A 234 -18.13 0.42 -11.58
N GLY A 235 -19.23 1.18 -11.59
CA GLY A 235 -19.65 1.93 -12.76
C GLY A 235 -18.69 3.08 -13.09
N LEU A 236 -18.20 3.79 -12.07
CA LEU A 236 -17.23 4.87 -12.26
C LEU A 236 -15.92 4.37 -12.86
N LEU A 237 -15.36 3.28 -12.36
CA LEU A 237 -14.15 2.68 -12.91
C LEU A 237 -14.35 2.28 -14.37
N ALA A 238 -15.46 1.61 -14.69
CA ALA A 238 -15.79 1.26 -16.07
C ALA A 238 -15.91 2.50 -16.97
N HIS A 239 -16.58 3.56 -16.50
CA HIS A 239 -16.76 4.82 -17.23
C HIS A 239 -15.40 5.53 -17.47
N VAL A 240 -14.52 5.57 -16.47
CA VAL A 240 -13.20 6.18 -16.61
C VAL A 240 -12.33 5.38 -17.59
N HIS A 241 -12.33 4.06 -17.52
CA HIS A 241 -11.58 3.23 -18.46
C HIS A 241 -12.08 3.34 -19.90
N ASP A 242 -13.38 3.55 -20.11
CA ASP A 242 -13.99 3.66 -21.43
C ASP A 242 -13.82 5.05 -22.05
N LYS A 243 -14.13 6.11 -21.31
CA LYS A 243 -14.18 7.48 -21.84
C LYS A 243 -12.95 8.34 -21.54
N TYR A 244 -12.22 8.01 -20.49
CA TYR A 244 -11.04 8.77 -20.01
C TYR A 244 -9.82 7.86 -19.78
N PRO A 245 -9.48 6.97 -20.75
CA PRO A 245 -8.43 5.97 -20.57
C PRO A 245 -7.06 6.57 -20.28
N GLU A 246 -6.85 7.84 -20.61
CA GLU A 246 -5.62 8.56 -20.29
C GLU A 246 -5.39 8.71 -18.78
N VAL A 247 -6.45 8.81 -17.96
CA VAL A 247 -6.34 9.01 -16.52
C VAL A 247 -5.62 7.85 -15.83
N PRO A 248 -6.09 6.60 -15.90
CA PRO A 248 -5.38 5.47 -15.29
C PRO A 248 -3.99 5.25 -15.91
N VAL A 249 -3.83 5.46 -17.23
CA VAL A 249 -2.52 5.30 -17.90
C VAL A 249 -1.50 6.32 -17.38
N VAL A 250 -1.87 7.60 -17.27
CA VAL A 250 -0.98 8.64 -16.73
C VAL A 250 -0.60 8.35 -15.30
N ILE A 251 -1.54 7.94 -14.45
CA ILE A 251 -1.27 7.59 -13.05
C ILE A 251 -0.30 6.40 -12.98
N ALA A 252 -0.52 5.34 -13.76
CA ALA A 252 0.31 4.14 -13.77
C ALA A 252 1.75 4.44 -14.24
N GLN A 253 1.92 5.30 -15.25
CA GLN A 253 3.23 5.63 -15.82
C GLN A 253 4.00 6.66 -14.99
N SER A 254 3.36 7.78 -14.62
CA SER A 254 4.01 8.87 -13.88
C SER A 254 4.20 8.56 -12.41
N LYS A 255 3.36 7.66 -11.85
CA LYS A 255 3.25 7.38 -10.41
C LYS A 255 2.94 8.63 -9.58
N ASP A 256 2.44 9.66 -10.24
CA ASP A 256 2.05 10.94 -9.66
C ASP A 256 0.60 11.28 -10.01
N PHE A 257 0.02 12.24 -9.29
CA PHE A 257 -1.33 12.73 -9.50
C PHE A 257 -1.26 14.25 -9.63
N SER A 258 -1.23 14.72 -10.90
CA SER A 258 -1.13 16.14 -11.23
C SER A 258 -2.49 16.83 -11.11
N ASP A 259 -2.47 18.16 -11.05
CA ASP A 259 -3.69 18.96 -11.01
C ASP A 259 -4.51 18.80 -12.29
N ASP A 260 -3.86 18.62 -13.45
CA ASP A 260 -4.54 18.35 -14.73
C ASP A 260 -5.25 17.00 -14.69
N THR A 261 -4.56 15.96 -14.19
CA THR A 261 -5.17 14.63 -14.03
C THR A 261 -6.34 14.68 -13.05
N ALA A 262 -6.21 15.46 -11.96
CA ALA A 262 -7.28 15.66 -10.99
C ALA A 262 -8.48 16.39 -11.60
N ALA A 263 -8.26 17.40 -12.44
CA ALA A 263 -9.32 18.13 -13.13
C ALA A 263 -10.07 17.23 -14.12
N THR A 264 -9.35 16.44 -14.91
CA THR A 264 -9.94 15.47 -15.85
C THR A 264 -10.76 14.41 -15.12
N LEU A 265 -10.19 13.82 -14.04
CA LEU A 265 -10.90 12.84 -13.24
C LEU A 265 -12.15 13.43 -12.57
N LYS A 266 -12.08 14.66 -12.07
CA LYS A 266 -13.23 15.36 -11.51
C LYS A 266 -14.35 15.52 -12.55
N ALA A 267 -14.02 15.91 -13.78
CA ALA A 267 -14.99 16.01 -14.87
C ALA A 267 -15.65 14.65 -15.17
N ALA A 268 -14.85 13.59 -15.26
CA ALA A 268 -15.33 12.23 -15.47
C ALA A 268 -16.30 11.76 -14.37
N ILE A 269 -15.96 12.03 -13.08
CA ILE A 269 -16.82 11.69 -11.94
C ILE A 269 -18.16 12.44 -12.01
N VAL A 270 -18.13 13.75 -12.29
CA VAL A 270 -19.35 14.56 -12.40
C VAL A 270 -20.24 14.08 -13.54
N GLU A 271 -19.67 13.78 -14.71
CA GLU A 271 -20.40 13.24 -15.86
C GLU A 271 -21.05 11.89 -15.52
N PHE A 272 -20.27 10.97 -14.95
CA PHE A 272 -20.80 9.66 -14.55
C PHE A 272 -21.92 9.78 -13.52
N LYS A 273 -21.71 10.58 -12.47
CA LYS A 273 -22.68 10.78 -11.39
C LYS A 273 -24.01 11.32 -11.92
N ALA A 274 -23.99 12.25 -12.85
CA ALA A 274 -25.21 12.79 -13.49
C ALA A 274 -26.03 11.73 -14.24
N SER A 275 -25.39 10.66 -14.72
CA SER A 275 -26.05 9.52 -15.36
C SER A 275 -26.48 8.42 -14.37
N PHE A 276 -25.77 8.27 -13.26
CA PHE A 276 -26.00 7.23 -12.25
C PHE A 276 -27.21 7.54 -11.35
N VAL A 277 -27.43 8.80 -11.01
CA VAL A 277 -28.50 9.26 -10.08
C VAL A 277 -29.85 9.44 -10.79
N LYS A 278 -29.91 9.23 -12.11
CA LYS A 278 -31.18 9.19 -12.84
C LYS A 278 -31.88 7.85 -12.70
#